data_d254982dc6fe73197824f103b1b51b31
#
_entry.id   d254982dc6fe73197824f103b1b51b31
#
_cell.length_a   1.000
_cell.length_b   1.000
_cell.length_c   1.000
_cell.angle_alpha   90.00
_cell.angle_beta   90.00
_cell.angle_gamma   90.00
#
_symmetry.space_group_name_H-M   'P 1'
#
loop_
_entity.id
_entity.type
_entity.pdbx_description
1 polymer ?
#
loop_
_entity_poly.entity_id
_entity_poly.type
_entity_poly.pdbx_seq_one_letter_code
_entity_poly.pdbx_strand_id
1 'polypeptide(L)'
;MENAKILVVEDENVVALEIKKRLTRLGYVVPSVAASGKEAINKARGFLPDLVLMDIRLKGEMDGIEAAQQIWTDLGIPVIYLTAHSDDETLKRAKLTQPYGYVLKPFEEDDLRAVIEMALYRYQKDNA
;
A
#
# COMPACT_ATOMS: atom_id res chain seq x y z
N MET A 1 15.02 -4.20 -2.56
CA MET A 1 14.97 -3.85 -3.98
C MET A 1 15.08 -2.34 -4.15
N GLU A 2 16.23 -1.91 -4.62
CA GLU A 2 16.47 -0.48 -4.82
C GLU A 2 15.60 0.05 -5.95
N ASN A 3 15.17 1.30 -5.80
CA ASN A 3 14.35 1.99 -6.79
C ASN A 3 12.99 1.33 -7.06
N ALA A 4 12.52 0.48 -6.16
CA ALA A 4 11.19 -0.07 -6.30
C ALA A 4 10.16 1.06 -6.36
N LYS A 5 9.20 0.93 -7.25
CA LYS A 5 8.12 1.92 -7.40
C LYS A 5 6.99 1.58 -6.45
N ILE A 6 6.62 2.54 -5.63
CA ILE A 6 5.57 2.34 -4.63
C ILE A 6 4.48 3.39 -4.83
N LEU A 7 3.25 2.94 -5.04
CA LEU A 7 2.10 3.83 -5.09
C LEU A 7 1.58 4.00 -3.67
N VAL A 8 1.40 5.24 -3.25
CA VAL A 8 0.86 5.56 -1.92
C VAL A 8 -0.60 5.96 -2.07
N VAL A 9 -1.48 5.32 -1.30
CA VAL A 9 -2.91 5.62 -1.30
C VAL A 9 -3.32 6.08 0.09
N GLU A 10 -3.67 7.35 0.19
CA GLU A 10 -4.01 8.01 1.44
C GLU A 10 -4.87 9.24 1.11
N ASP A 11 -6.04 9.38 1.75
CA ASP A 11 -6.96 10.45 1.42
C ASP A 11 -6.59 11.80 2.06
N GLU A 12 -5.69 11.83 3.04
CA GLU A 12 -5.19 13.08 3.61
C GLU A 12 -3.89 13.49 2.94
N ASN A 13 -3.91 14.59 2.20
CA ASN A 13 -2.76 15.03 1.40
C ASN A 13 -1.48 15.21 2.23
N VAL A 14 -1.60 15.76 3.43
CA VAL A 14 -0.43 15.99 4.28
C VAL A 14 0.21 14.66 4.68
N VAL A 15 -0.61 13.68 5.01
CA VAL A 15 -0.13 12.34 5.38
C VAL A 15 0.49 11.64 4.18
N ALA A 16 -0.15 11.74 3.01
CA ALA A 16 0.37 11.13 1.78
C ALA A 16 1.74 11.69 1.43
N LEU A 17 1.92 13.01 1.53
CA LEU A 17 3.21 13.65 1.24
C LEU A 17 4.28 13.26 2.25
N GLU A 18 3.92 13.11 3.51
CA GLU A 18 4.85 12.67 4.53
C GLU A 18 5.33 11.24 4.26
N ILE A 19 4.42 10.35 3.91
CA ILE A 19 4.78 8.98 3.55
C ILE A 19 5.69 8.96 2.33
N LYS A 20 5.35 9.77 1.32
CA LYS A 20 6.19 9.88 0.11
C LYS A 20 7.61 10.31 0.45
N LYS A 21 7.76 11.29 1.34
CA LYS A 21 9.09 11.77 1.76
C LYS A 21 9.89 10.66 2.44
N ARG A 22 9.24 9.91 3.32
CA ARG A 22 9.90 8.80 4.03
C ARG A 22 10.35 7.72 3.06
N LEU A 23 9.50 7.34 2.12
CA LEU A 23 9.85 6.34 1.12
C LEU A 23 10.99 6.80 0.23
N THR A 24 10.97 8.07 -0.17
CA THR A 24 12.04 8.64 -1.00
C THR A 24 13.38 8.61 -0.24
N ARG A 25 13.37 8.94 1.04
CA ARG A 25 14.59 8.85 1.86
C ARG A 25 15.12 7.43 1.95
N LEU A 26 14.24 6.44 1.94
CA LEU A 26 14.61 5.03 1.99
C LEU A 26 15.11 4.48 0.66
N GLY A 27 15.07 5.27 -0.42
CA GLY A 27 15.55 4.86 -1.73
C GLY A 27 14.49 4.34 -2.68
N TYR A 28 13.22 4.43 -2.31
CA TYR A 28 12.13 4.01 -3.18
C TYR A 28 11.67 5.16 -4.08
N VAL A 29 11.00 4.80 -5.16
CA VAL A 29 10.42 5.78 -6.10
C VAL A 29 8.92 5.82 -5.90
N VAL A 30 8.37 7.01 -5.70
CA VAL A 30 6.91 7.18 -5.54
C VAL A 30 6.42 7.96 -6.76
N PRO A 31 5.92 7.27 -7.80
CA PRO A 31 5.50 7.95 -9.05
C PRO A 31 4.28 8.83 -8.85
N SER A 32 3.42 8.48 -7.90
CA SER A 32 2.23 9.26 -7.62
C SER A 32 1.65 8.88 -6.27
N VAL A 33 0.70 9.69 -5.79
CA VAL A 33 -0.14 9.37 -4.64
C VAL A 33 -1.59 9.38 -5.11
N ALA A 34 -2.42 8.56 -4.49
CA ALA A 34 -3.84 8.48 -4.80
C ALA A 34 -4.65 8.79 -3.55
N ALA A 35 -5.78 9.46 -3.70
CA ALA A 35 -6.60 9.89 -2.59
C ALA A 35 -7.89 9.07 -2.40
N SER A 36 -8.14 8.10 -3.27
CA SER A 36 -9.34 7.26 -3.20
C SER A 36 -9.04 5.88 -3.76
N GLY A 37 -9.93 4.94 -3.48
CA GLY A 37 -9.79 3.59 -4.03
C GLY A 37 -9.84 3.56 -5.54
N LYS A 38 -10.76 4.32 -6.14
CA LYS A 38 -10.90 4.39 -7.59
C LYS A 38 -9.64 4.98 -8.24
N GLU A 39 -9.13 6.07 -7.67
CA GLU A 39 -7.91 6.70 -8.16
C GLU A 39 -6.72 5.75 -8.04
N ALA A 40 -6.66 4.98 -6.93
CA ALA A 40 -5.61 4.00 -6.71
C ALA A 40 -5.59 2.95 -7.81
N ILE A 41 -6.76 2.43 -8.18
CA ILE A 41 -6.86 1.42 -9.23
C ILE A 41 -6.40 2.01 -10.56
N ASN A 42 -6.85 3.21 -10.90
CA ASN A 42 -6.48 3.86 -12.16
C ASN A 42 -4.98 4.13 -12.23
N LYS A 43 -4.39 4.62 -11.15
CA LYS A 43 -2.95 4.91 -11.10
C LYS A 43 -2.12 3.64 -11.09
N ALA A 44 -2.60 2.59 -10.42
CA ALA A 44 -1.91 1.30 -10.45
C ALA A 44 -1.84 0.75 -11.88
N ARG A 45 -2.90 0.89 -12.65
CA ARG A 45 -2.90 0.48 -14.06
C ARG A 45 -1.92 1.31 -14.89
N GLY A 46 -1.88 2.61 -14.63
CA GLY A 46 -1.04 3.52 -15.41
C GLY A 46 0.44 3.41 -15.11
N PHE A 47 0.79 3.33 -13.83
CA PHE A 47 2.20 3.33 -13.40
C PHE A 47 2.79 1.95 -13.21
N LEU A 48 1.96 0.93 -13.01
CA LEU A 48 2.38 -0.45 -12.73
C LEU A 48 3.45 -0.49 -11.63
N PRO A 49 3.13 -0.02 -10.42
CA PRO A 49 4.11 -0.01 -9.34
C PRO A 49 4.48 -1.44 -8.91
N ASP A 50 5.60 -1.55 -8.22
CA ASP A 50 6.02 -2.83 -7.65
C ASP A 50 5.23 -3.20 -6.41
N LEU A 51 4.68 -2.19 -5.74
CA LEU A 51 3.97 -2.35 -4.48
C LEU A 51 3.01 -1.18 -4.29
N VAL A 52 1.90 -1.43 -3.59
CA VAL A 52 0.96 -0.37 -3.19
C VAL A 52 0.91 -0.33 -1.67
N LEU A 53 1.09 0.86 -1.10
CA LEU A 53 0.79 1.13 0.30
C LEU A 53 -0.62 1.70 0.35
N MET A 54 -1.53 0.95 0.96
CA MET A 54 -2.96 1.24 0.91
C MET A 54 -3.51 1.53 2.29
N ASP A 55 -3.98 2.75 2.51
CA ASP A 55 -4.76 3.06 3.71
C ASP A 55 -6.05 2.26 3.65
N ILE A 56 -6.37 1.55 4.72
CA ILE A 56 -7.60 0.78 4.78
C ILE A 56 -8.83 1.68 4.76
N ARG A 57 -8.77 2.80 5.49
CA ARG A 57 -9.90 3.71 5.62
C ARG A 57 -9.80 4.86 4.65
N LEU A 58 -10.38 4.66 3.48
CA LEU A 58 -10.48 5.70 2.47
C LEU A 58 -11.91 6.23 2.44
N LYS A 59 -12.02 7.53 2.20
CA LYS A 59 -13.32 8.18 1.99
C LYS A 59 -13.87 7.79 0.62
N GLY A 60 -15.18 7.79 0.49
CA GLY A 60 -15.85 7.47 -0.77
C GLY A 60 -16.48 6.09 -0.74
N GLU A 61 -16.96 5.66 -1.89
CA GLU A 61 -17.72 4.42 -2.02
C GLU A 61 -16.88 3.15 -1.85
N MET A 62 -15.61 3.25 -2.21
CA MET A 62 -14.71 2.10 -2.17
C MET A 62 -13.67 2.31 -1.09
N ASP A 63 -13.57 1.38 -0.15
CA ASP A 63 -12.53 1.44 0.87
C ASP A 63 -11.21 0.82 0.37
N GLY A 64 -10.17 0.90 1.20
CA GLY A 64 -8.85 0.39 0.82
C GLY A 64 -8.81 -1.12 0.60
N ILE A 65 -9.62 -1.87 1.33
CA ILE A 65 -9.66 -3.33 1.21
C ILE A 65 -10.24 -3.73 -0.15
N GLU A 66 -11.33 -3.10 -0.54
CA GLU A 66 -11.95 -3.35 -1.85
C GLU A 66 -11.00 -2.98 -2.99
N ALA A 67 -10.36 -1.82 -2.88
CA ALA A 67 -9.40 -1.37 -3.89
C ALA A 67 -8.21 -2.32 -3.99
N ALA A 68 -7.68 -2.76 -2.86
CA ALA A 68 -6.55 -3.68 -2.81
C ALA A 68 -6.90 -5.01 -3.47
N GLN A 69 -8.08 -5.53 -3.20
CA GLN A 69 -8.53 -6.77 -3.80
C GLN A 69 -8.61 -6.67 -5.32
N GLN A 70 -9.15 -5.58 -5.81
CA GLN A 70 -9.25 -5.36 -7.25
C GLN A 70 -7.88 -5.18 -7.91
N ILE A 71 -6.98 -4.46 -7.26
CA ILE A 71 -5.61 -4.28 -7.77
C ILE A 71 -4.90 -5.64 -7.86
N TRP A 72 -5.03 -6.45 -6.82
CA TRP A 72 -4.41 -7.78 -6.83
C TRP A 72 -5.01 -8.67 -7.90
N THR A 73 -6.34 -8.72 -7.98
CA THR A 73 -7.05 -9.59 -8.94
C THR A 73 -6.74 -9.20 -10.39
N ASP A 74 -6.75 -7.90 -10.70
CA ASP A 74 -6.60 -7.42 -12.07
C ASP A 74 -5.14 -7.26 -12.50
N LEU A 75 -4.26 -6.90 -11.58
CA LEU A 75 -2.89 -6.50 -11.93
C LEU A 75 -1.80 -7.35 -11.28
N GLY A 76 -2.14 -8.12 -10.26
CA GLY A 76 -1.15 -8.94 -9.56
C GLY A 76 -0.10 -8.12 -8.80
N ILE A 77 -0.44 -6.90 -8.39
CA ILE A 77 0.47 -6.04 -7.65
C ILE A 77 0.26 -6.24 -6.16
N PRO A 78 1.33 -6.50 -5.39
CA PRO A 78 1.18 -6.73 -3.95
C PRO A 78 0.79 -5.48 -3.21
N VAL A 79 -0.01 -5.64 -2.16
CA VAL A 79 -0.51 -4.53 -1.36
C VAL A 79 -0.11 -4.73 0.10
N ILE A 80 0.37 -3.66 0.71
CA ILE A 80 0.57 -3.56 2.16
C ILE A 80 -0.45 -2.56 2.68
N TYR A 81 -1.18 -2.93 3.73
CA TYR A 81 -2.13 -2.02 4.34
C TYR A 81 -1.48 -1.09 5.36
N LEU A 82 -1.93 0.15 5.36
CA LEU A 82 -1.66 1.11 6.43
C LEU A 82 -2.91 1.16 7.28
N THR A 83 -2.81 0.93 8.56
CA THR A 83 -3.97 0.90 9.44
C THR A 83 -3.68 1.62 10.75
N ALA A 84 -4.65 2.45 11.15
CA ALA A 84 -4.64 3.04 12.49
C ALA A 84 -5.32 2.03 13.38
N HIS A 85 -4.68 1.25 14.04
CA HIS A 85 -5.02 0.38 15.16
C HIS A 85 -6.52 0.18 15.48
N SER A 86 -6.96 -1.06 15.66
CA SER A 86 -8.03 -1.49 16.56
C SER A 86 -9.47 -1.64 16.07
N ASP A 87 -9.71 -1.68 14.78
CA ASP A 87 -11.03 -2.12 14.33
C ASP A 87 -10.92 -3.61 13.98
N ASP A 88 -11.38 -4.48 14.89
CA ASP A 88 -11.28 -5.92 14.70
C ASP A 88 -12.00 -6.40 13.45
N GLU A 89 -13.15 -5.81 13.13
CA GLU A 89 -13.90 -6.16 11.93
C GLU A 89 -13.10 -5.83 10.67
N THR A 90 -12.51 -4.64 10.65
CA THR A 90 -11.69 -4.20 9.53
C THR A 90 -10.46 -5.10 9.35
N LEU A 91 -9.81 -5.45 10.46
CA LEU A 91 -8.64 -6.33 10.41
C LEU A 91 -9.00 -7.74 9.91
N LYS A 92 -10.16 -8.25 10.30
CA LYS A 92 -10.63 -9.55 9.80
C LYS A 92 -10.84 -9.51 8.29
N ARG A 93 -11.49 -8.47 7.79
CA ARG A 93 -11.68 -8.30 6.35
C ARG A 93 -10.34 -8.20 5.61
N ALA A 94 -9.41 -7.42 6.16
CA ALA A 94 -8.08 -7.24 5.56
C ALA A 94 -7.34 -8.57 5.47
N LYS A 95 -7.39 -9.38 6.51
CA LYS A 95 -6.72 -10.69 6.53
C LYS A 95 -7.25 -11.62 5.45
N LEU A 96 -8.54 -11.56 5.15
CA LEU A 96 -9.16 -12.41 4.13
C LEU A 96 -8.63 -12.13 2.73
N THR A 97 -8.09 -10.92 2.48
CA THR A 97 -7.50 -10.58 1.19
C THR A 97 -6.06 -11.05 1.06
N GLN A 98 -5.50 -11.64 2.10
CA GLN A 98 -4.12 -12.14 2.12
C GLN A 98 -3.09 -11.09 1.66
N PRO A 99 -3.03 -9.94 2.35
CA PRO A 99 -2.08 -8.90 1.95
C PRO A 99 -0.64 -9.35 2.17
N TYR A 100 0.29 -8.69 1.51
CA TYR A 100 1.71 -8.98 1.70
C TYR A 100 2.27 -8.40 2.99
N GLY A 101 1.48 -7.61 3.69
CA GLY A 101 1.84 -7.10 5.00
C GLY A 101 0.92 -5.99 5.44
N TYR A 102 1.13 -5.48 6.64
CA TYR A 102 0.45 -4.31 7.12
C TYR A 102 1.35 -3.54 8.08
N VAL A 103 1.13 -2.24 8.19
CA VAL A 103 1.89 -1.35 9.06
C VAL A 103 0.91 -0.58 9.91
N LEU A 104 1.12 -0.58 11.22
CA LEU A 104 0.28 0.15 12.16
C LEU A 104 0.75 1.60 12.27
N LYS A 105 -0.18 2.54 12.23
CA LYS A 105 0.09 3.95 12.49
C LYS A 105 0.04 4.22 13.99
N PRO A 106 0.91 5.06 14.53
CA PRO A 106 2.07 5.68 13.89
C PRO A 106 3.21 4.69 13.72
N PHE A 107 4.00 4.82 12.66
CA PHE A 107 5.09 3.91 12.36
C PHE A 107 6.42 4.65 12.25
N GLU A 108 7.50 3.92 12.54
CA GLU A 108 8.87 4.41 12.32
C GLU A 108 9.33 4.05 10.91
N GLU A 109 10.31 4.78 10.38
CA GLU A 109 10.87 4.50 9.06
C GLU A 109 11.43 3.08 8.95
N ASP A 110 12.09 2.61 10.00
CA ASP A 110 12.67 1.26 10.00
C ASP A 110 11.60 0.18 9.92
N ASP A 111 10.46 0.38 10.59
CA ASP A 111 9.34 -0.56 10.52
C ASP A 111 8.77 -0.60 9.11
N LEU A 112 8.60 0.56 8.52
CA LEU A 112 8.08 0.69 7.16
C LEU A 112 8.99 -0.02 6.17
N ARG A 113 10.30 0.24 6.26
CA ARG A 113 11.28 -0.41 5.39
C ARG A 113 11.27 -1.92 5.54
N ALA A 114 11.22 -2.41 6.78
CA ALA A 114 11.25 -3.85 7.04
C ALA A 114 10.04 -4.56 6.40
N VAL A 115 8.85 -4.00 6.56
CA VAL A 115 7.64 -4.59 5.99
C VAL A 115 7.70 -4.58 4.46
N ILE A 116 8.15 -3.47 3.87
CA ILE A 116 8.27 -3.34 2.41
C ILE A 116 9.26 -4.36 1.85
N GLU A 117 10.46 -4.44 2.43
CA GLU A 117 11.49 -5.36 1.94
C GLU A 117 11.04 -6.81 2.04
N MET A 118 10.40 -7.18 3.13
CA MET A 118 9.89 -8.54 3.28
C MET A 118 8.77 -8.84 2.30
N ALA A 119 7.89 -7.88 2.06
CA ALA A 119 6.79 -8.06 1.12
C ALA A 119 7.30 -8.23 -0.31
N LEU A 120 8.26 -7.40 -0.73
CA LEU A 120 8.85 -7.50 -2.06
C LEU A 120 9.59 -8.82 -2.25
N TYR A 121 10.34 -9.24 -1.24
CA TYR A 121 11.05 -10.51 -1.29
C TYR A 121 10.08 -11.69 -1.42
N ARG A 122 9.03 -11.71 -0.59
CA ARG A 122 8.04 -12.77 -0.63
C ARG A 122 7.29 -12.81 -1.97
N TYR A 123 6.96 -11.63 -2.50
CA TYR A 123 6.28 -11.53 -3.79
C TYR A 123 7.16 -12.11 -4.91
N GLN A 124 8.45 -11.77 -4.93
CA GLN A 124 9.39 -12.29 -5.93
C GLN A 124 9.50 -13.80 -5.85
N LYS A 125 9.53 -14.34 -4.65
CA LYS A 125 9.58 -15.80 -4.43
C LYS A 125 8.32 -16.49 -4.93
N ASP A 126 7.16 -15.93 -4.59
CA ASP A 126 5.86 -16.52 -4.95
C ASP A 126 5.62 -16.51 -6.46
N ASN A 127 6.25 -15.56 -7.17
CA ASN A 127 6.01 -15.34 -8.59
C ASN A 127 7.25 -15.58 -9.46
N ALA A 128 8.22 -16.27 -8.92
CA ALA A 128 9.45 -16.62 -9.66
C ALA A 128 9.19 -17.69 -10.71
#